data_7db27fd301809fee5b084fdb83e740f1
#
_entry.id   7db27fd301809fee5b084fdb83e740f1
#
_cell.length_a   1.000
_cell.length_b   1.000
_cell.length_c   1.000
_cell.angle_alpha   90.00
_cell.angle_beta   90.00
_cell.angle_gamma   90.00
#
_symmetry.space_group_name_H-M   'P 1'
#
loop_
_entity.id
_entity.type
_entity.pdbx_description
1 polymer ?
#
loop_
_entity_poly.entity_id
_entity_poly.type
_entity_poly.pdbx_seq_one_letter_code
_entity_poly.pdbx_strand_id
1 'polypeptide(L)'
;MGLNGGYSGFRILREGLSGNRGWRPAWRDPAPQPAYDFVIVGGGGHGLATAYYLASQFGEASVAVLEKGWIGGGNVGRNTTIIRSNYLLDGNQPFYEFSLKLWEGLEQDFNYNAMVSQRGVYNVYHSDAQRDAYRRRGNAMILHGADRR
;
A
#
# COMPACT_ATOMS: atom_id res chain seq x y z
N MET A 1 0.90 -4.03 20.61
CA MET A 1 2.19 -4.72 20.81
C MET A 1 3.20 -4.12 19.84
N GLY A 2 4.03 -3.19 20.32
CA GLY A 2 4.98 -2.49 19.46
C GLY A 2 5.96 -3.47 18.82
N LEU A 3 6.17 -3.30 17.52
CA LEU A 3 7.24 -3.94 16.73
C LEU A 3 8.62 -3.36 17.13
N ASN A 4 8.90 -3.29 18.44
CA ASN A 4 10.19 -2.82 18.98
C ASN A 4 11.30 -3.88 18.85
N GLY A 5 11.36 -4.52 17.70
CA GLY A 5 12.50 -5.33 17.31
C GLY A 5 13.35 -4.57 16.29
N GLY A 6 13.96 -3.46 16.72
CA GLY A 6 14.86 -2.71 15.86
C GLY A 6 15.91 -3.62 15.23
N TYR A 7 16.08 -3.54 13.93
CA TYR A 7 17.16 -4.22 13.20
C TYR A 7 18.47 -3.52 13.58
N SER A 8 19.29 -4.14 14.43
CA SER A 8 20.64 -3.64 14.67
C SER A 8 21.54 -3.99 13.47
N GLY A 9 22.47 -3.11 13.13
CA GLY A 9 23.43 -3.38 12.04
C GLY A 9 24.20 -4.67 12.24
N PHE A 10 24.54 -4.99 13.49
CA PHE A 10 25.20 -6.26 13.84
C PHE A 10 24.31 -7.48 13.55
N ARG A 11 23.02 -7.40 13.83
CA ARG A 11 22.08 -8.48 13.52
C ARG A 11 21.93 -8.68 12.02
N ILE A 12 21.82 -7.58 11.25
CA ILE A 12 21.76 -7.65 9.79
C ILE A 12 23.02 -8.32 9.21
N LEU A 13 24.20 -7.92 9.69
CA LEU A 13 25.46 -8.52 9.27
C LEU A 13 25.51 -10.03 9.60
N ARG A 14 25.17 -10.39 10.84
CA ARG A 14 25.15 -11.80 11.27
C ARG A 14 24.20 -12.64 10.44
N GLU A 15 22.98 -12.15 10.20
CA GLU A 15 21.99 -12.88 9.42
C GLU A 15 22.38 -12.95 7.95
N GLY A 16 22.97 -11.90 7.38
CA GLY A 16 23.53 -11.92 6.02
C GLY A 16 24.61 -12.98 5.85
N LEU A 17 25.54 -13.11 6.81
CA LEU A 17 26.58 -14.12 6.81
C LEU A 17 26.05 -15.55 7.01
N SER A 18 24.92 -15.71 7.70
CA SER A 18 24.27 -17.02 7.92
C SER A 18 23.28 -17.41 6.82
N GLY A 19 23.17 -16.66 5.73
CA GLY A 19 22.22 -16.88 4.66
C GLY A 19 20.78 -16.53 5.03
N ASN A 20 20.57 -15.59 5.96
CA ASN A 20 19.27 -15.08 6.40
C ASN A 20 18.35 -16.15 7.03
N ARG A 21 18.91 -17.13 7.70
CA ARG A 21 18.16 -18.27 8.26
C ARG A 21 17.59 -17.99 9.66
N GLY A 22 18.09 -16.98 10.37
CA GLY A 22 17.71 -16.68 11.74
C GLY A 22 16.55 -15.68 11.89
N TRP A 23 15.97 -15.21 10.80
CA TRP A 23 14.81 -14.33 10.83
C TRP A 23 13.55 -15.08 11.22
N ARG A 24 12.78 -14.49 12.13
CA ARG A 24 11.44 -15.00 12.41
C ARG A 24 10.52 -14.66 11.26
N PRO A 25 9.61 -15.56 10.84
CA PRO A 25 8.57 -15.21 9.87
C PRO A 25 7.83 -13.95 10.30
N ALA A 26 7.56 -13.05 9.35
CA ALA A 26 6.82 -11.81 9.63
C ALA A 26 5.34 -12.09 9.94
N TRP A 27 4.81 -13.18 9.43
CA TRP A 27 3.45 -13.65 9.67
C TRP A 27 3.45 -14.87 10.59
N ARG A 28 2.31 -15.07 11.23
CA ARG A 28 2.05 -16.22 12.10
C ARG A 28 0.98 -17.08 11.44
N ASP A 29 1.03 -18.38 11.70
CA ASP A 29 -0.01 -19.34 11.34
C ASP A 29 -0.63 -19.91 12.62
N PRO A 30 -1.40 -19.12 13.38
CA PRO A 30 -2.04 -19.56 14.59
C PRO A 30 -3.21 -20.49 14.28
N ALA A 31 -3.53 -21.39 15.19
CA ALA A 31 -4.78 -22.15 15.12
C ALA A 31 -5.98 -21.18 15.06
N PRO A 32 -6.95 -21.40 14.17
CA PRO A 32 -8.15 -20.56 14.11
C PRO A 32 -8.89 -20.53 15.43
N GLN A 33 -9.43 -19.35 15.79
CA GLN A 33 -10.33 -19.20 16.92
C GLN A 33 -11.73 -19.67 16.55
N PRO A 34 -12.57 -20.05 17.55
CA PRO A 34 -13.95 -20.47 17.29
C PRO A 34 -14.85 -19.39 16.68
N ALA A 35 -14.53 -18.11 16.93
CA ALA A 35 -15.25 -16.95 16.41
C ALA A 35 -14.32 -15.76 16.23
N TYR A 36 -14.69 -14.86 15.32
CA TYR A 36 -14.03 -13.59 15.05
C TYR A 36 -15.08 -12.50 14.88
N ASP A 37 -14.76 -11.27 15.28
CA ASP A 37 -15.63 -10.11 15.06
C ASP A 37 -15.69 -9.76 13.57
N PHE A 38 -14.56 -9.90 12.87
CA PHE A 38 -14.46 -9.66 11.43
C PHE A 38 -13.71 -10.78 10.73
N VAL A 39 -14.31 -11.25 9.63
CA VAL A 39 -13.67 -12.22 8.73
C VAL A 39 -13.56 -11.61 7.35
N ILE A 40 -12.33 -11.49 6.85
CA ILE A 40 -12.00 -10.91 5.55
C ILE A 40 -11.56 -12.03 4.62
N VAL A 41 -12.18 -12.13 3.46
CA VAL A 41 -11.84 -13.13 2.44
C VAL A 41 -10.91 -12.48 1.39
N GLY A 42 -9.69 -12.95 1.35
CA GLY A 42 -8.63 -12.51 0.44
C GLY A 42 -7.53 -11.69 1.12
N GLY A 43 -6.30 -12.18 1.05
CA GLY A 43 -5.07 -11.54 1.57
C GLY A 43 -4.37 -10.65 0.54
N GLY A 44 -5.12 -9.98 -0.35
CA GLY A 44 -4.60 -8.95 -1.25
C GLY A 44 -4.50 -7.59 -0.59
N GLY A 45 -4.11 -6.54 -1.33
CA GLY A 45 -3.92 -5.19 -0.81
C GLY A 45 -5.15 -4.63 -0.09
N HIS A 46 -6.35 -4.79 -0.65
CA HIS A 46 -7.59 -4.32 -0.02
C HIS A 46 -7.91 -5.09 1.26
N GLY A 47 -7.81 -6.43 1.24
CA GLY A 47 -8.09 -7.25 2.42
C GLY A 47 -7.14 -6.96 3.58
N LEU A 48 -5.84 -6.85 3.29
CA LEU A 48 -4.83 -6.52 4.31
C LEU A 48 -4.99 -5.10 4.85
N ALA A 49 -5.28 -4.11 3.99
CA ALA A 49 -5.54 -2.75 4.42
C ALA A 49 -6.81 -2.69 5.29
N THR A 50 -7.88 -3.38 4.90
CA THR A 50 -9.11 -3.48 5.69
C THR A 50 -8.82 -4.08 7.08
N ALA A 51 -8.07 -5.19 7.14
CA ALA A 51 -7.67 -5.79 8.40
C ALA A 51 -6.86 -4.84 9.29
N TYR A 52 -5.90 -4.12 8.69
CA TYR A 52 -5.08 -3.14 9.40
C TYR A 52 -5.93 -2.00 10.00
N TYR A 53 -6.79 -1.39 9.19
CA TYR A 53 -7.61 -0.28 9.66
C TYR A 53 -8.68 -0.71 10.67
N LEU A 54 -9.28 -1.88 10.52
CA LEU A 54 -10.18 -2.43 11.52
C LEU A 54 -9.44 -2.65 12.85
N ALA A 55 -8.29 -3.29 12.82
CA ALA A 55 -7.49 -3.53 14.03
C ALA A 55 -6.98 -2.23 14.66
N SER A 56 -6.65 -1.19 13.87
CA SER A 56 -6.19 0.09 14.39
C SER A 56 -7.31 0.94 14.98
N GLN A 57 -8.51 0.87 14.42
CA GLN A 57 -9.68 1.63 14.88
C GLN A 57 -10.44 0.93 16.01
N PHE A 58 -10.46 -0.38 16.00
CA PHE A 58 -11.16 -1.23 16.97
C PHE A 58 -10.15 -2.19 17.63
N GLY A 59 -9.25 -1.63 18.42
CA GLY A 59 -8.07 -2.33 18.96
C GLY A 59 -8.35 -3.62 19.75
N GLU A 60 -9.59 -3.83 20.23
CA GLU A 60 -10.01 -5.06 20.91
C GLU A 60 -10.70 -6.06 19.95
N ALA A 61 -10.99 -5.68 18.71
CA ALA A 61 -11.65 -6.54 17.75
C ALA A 61 -10.73 -7.65 17.24
N SER A 62 -11.25 -8.86 17.19
CA SER A 62 -10.59 -10.00 16.57
C SER A 62 -10.84 -10.01 15.07
N VAL A 63 -9.76 -10.00 14.27
CA VAL A 63 -9.83 -9.97 12.81
C VAL A 63 -9.13 -11.19 12.23
N ALA A 64 -9.82 -11.93 11.35
CA ALA A 64 -9.23 -13.01 10.56
C ALA A 64 -9.17 -12.64 9.09
N VAL A 65 -8.08 -13.00 8.43
CA VAL A 65 -7.94 -12.90 6.98
C VAL A 65 -7.78 -14.31 6.41
N LEU A 66 -8.70 -14.71 5.54
CA LEU A 66 -8.68 -16.01 4.86
C LEU A 66 -8.08 -15.83 3.46
N GLU A 67 -6.91 -16.41 3.22
CA GLU A 67 -6.23 -16.39 1.91
C GLU A 67 -6.05 -17.82 1.40
N LYS A 68 -6.48 -18.07 0.16
CA LYS A 68 -6.39 -19.40 -0.45
C LYS A 68 -5.01 -19.79 -0.97
N GLY A 69 -4.15 -18.80 -1.18
CA GLY A 69 -2.80 -19.01 -1.73
C GLY A 69 -1.74 -18.46 -0.77
N TRP A 70 -1.18 -17.30 -1.12
CA TRP A 70 -0.24 -16.60 -0.25
C TRP A 70 -0.57 -15.11 -0.19
N ILE A 71 -0.22 -14.47 0.89
CA ILE A 71 -0.44 -13.04 1.11
C ILE A 71 0.16 -12.22 -0.03
N GLY A 72 -0.65 -11.36 -0.64
CA GLY A 72 -0.23 -10.54 -1.77
C GLY A 72 -0.10 -11.27 -3.10
N GLY A 73 -0.40 -12.57 -3.18
CA GLY A 73 -0.23 -13.38 -4.39
C GLY A 73 -1.12 -13.02 -5.59
N GLY A 74 -2.13 -12.18 -5.37
CA GLY A 74 -3.00 -11.65 -6.42
C GLY A 74 -2.44 -10.41 -7.13
N ASN A 75 -3.31 -9.47 -7.46
CA ASN A 75 -2.95 -8.26 -8.21
C ASN A 75 -1.92 -7.37 -7.49
N VAL A 76 -1.93 -7.32 -6.17
CA VAL A 76 -1.00 -6.47 -5.42
C VAL A 76 0.46 -6.88 -5.62
N GLY A 77 0.74 -8.16 -5.73
CA GLY A 77 2.09 -8.66 -6.00
C GLY A 77 2.51 -8.61 -7.48
N ARG A 78 1.61 -8.17 -8.37
CA ARG A 78 1.83 -8.13 -9.83
C ARG A 78 1.57 -6.75 -10.43
N ASN A 79 1.45 -5.73 -9.60
CA ASN A 79 1.16 -4.37 -10.06
C ASN A 79 2.44 -3.66 -10.54
N THR A 80 2.26 -2.52 -11.18
CA THR A 80 3.36 -1.69 -11.71
C THR A 80 3.98 -0.79 -10.64
N THR A 81 3.55 -0.88 -9.39
CA THR A 81 4.01 -0.06 -8.26
C THR A 81 3.90 1.47 -8.48
N ILE A 82 2.96 1.91 -9.32
CA ILE A 82 2.68 3.31 -9.55
C ILE A 82 1.55 3.76 -8.64
N ILE A 83 1.87 4.66 -7.70
CA ILE A 83 0.92 5.29 -6.79
C ILE A 83 0.66 6.70 -7.31
N ARG A 84 -0.60 7.02 -7.62
CA ARG A 84 -0.98 8.32 -8.19
C ARG A 84 -2.41 8.69 -7.86
N SER A 85 -2.72 9.99 -7.86
CA SER A 85 -4.08 10.52 -7.66
C SER A 85 -4.72 11.09 -8.94
N ASN A 86 -4.00 11.13 -10.05
CA ASN A 86 -4.39 11.79 -11.30
C ASN A 86 -5.45 11.02 -12.13
N TYR A 87 -6.53 10.60 -11.49
CA TYR A 87 -7.68 9.97 -12.13
C TYR A 87 -8.76 11.02 -12.43
N LEU A 88 -9.39 10.92 -13.61
CA LEU A 88 -10.24 11.96 -14.17
C LEU A 88 -11.74 11.69 -14.08
N LEU A 89 -12.14 10.55 -13.54
CA LEU A 89 -13.56 10.27 -13.35
C LEU A 89 -14.06 11.05 -12.14
N ASP A 90 -15.17 11.74 -12.32
CA ASP A 90 -15.84 12.47 -11.25
C ASP A 90 -16.07 11.56 -10.04
N GLY A 91 -15.82 12.08 -8.85
CA GLY A 91 -15.90 11.34 -7.59
C GLY A 91 -14.67 10.45 -7.27
N ASN A 92 -13.86 10.10 -8.25
CA ASN A 92 -12.66 9.29 -7.99
C ASN A 92 -11.49 10.11 -7.45
N GLN A 93 -11.38 11.39 -7.80
CA GLN A 93 -10.29 12.25 -7.37
C GLN A 93 -10.13 12.29 -5.84
N PRO A 94 -11.17 12.61 -5.05
CA PRO A 94 -11.04 12.62 -3.59
C PRO A 94 -10.63 11.26 -2.99
N PHE A 95 -11.10 10.17 -3.58
CA PHE A 95 -10.75 8.82 -3.16
C PHE A 95 -9.26 8.54 -3.37
N TYR A 96 -8.73 8.85 -4.55
CA TYR A 96 -7.31 8.62 -4.85
C TYR A 96 -6.39 9.61 -4.14
N GLU A 97 -6.81 10.84 -3.91
CA GLU A 97 -6.11 11.81 -3.08
C GLU A 97 -5.97 11.31 -1.63
N PHE A 98 -7.06 10.79 -1.07
CA PHE A 98 -7.04 10.19 0.25
C PHE A 98 -6.12 8.96 0.30
N SER A 99 -6.20 8.09 -0.71
CA SER A 99 -5.32 6.93 -0.83
C SER A 99 -3.84 7.33 -0.90
N LEU A 100 -3.51 8.39 -1.65
CA LEU A 100 -2.14 8.91 -1.74
C LEU A 100 -1.63 9.36 -0.37
N LYS A 101 -2.44 10.09 0.39
CA LYS A 101 -2.09 10.53 1.76
C LYS A 101 -1.84 9.35 2.71
N LEU A 102 -2.60 8.27 2.57
CA LEU A 102 -2.36 7.06 3.36
C LEU A 102 -0.99 6.44 3.02
N TRP A 103 -0.61 6.44 1.74
CA TRP A 103 0.71 5.97 1.31
C TRP A 103 1.84 6.85 1.83
N GLU A 104 1.66 8.17 1.88
CA GLU A 104 2.64 9.13 2.42
C GLU A 104 2.91 8.92 3.91
N GLY A 105 1.88 8.53 4.68
CA GLY A 105 2.00 8.24 6.12
C GLY A 105 2.50 6.82 6.44
N LEU A 106 2.44 5.90 5.49
CA LEU A 106 2.61 4.47 5.74
C LEU A 106 3.99 4.10 6.33
N GLU A 107 5.05 4.79 5.91
CA GLU A 107 6.41 4.54 6.42
C GLU A 107 6.53 4.87 7.90
N GLN A 108 5.84 5.91 8.35
CA GLN A 108 5.82 6.32 9.75
C GLN A 108 4.96 5.37 10.59
N ASP A 109 3.80 4.99 10.07
CA ASP A 109 2.88 4.08 10.75
C ASP A 109 3.51 2.71 11.03
N PHE A 110 4.25 2.19 10.08
CA PHE A 110 4.89 0.87 10.19
C PHE A 110 6.35 0.89 10.61
N ASN A 111 6.97 2.08 10.69
CA ASN A 111 8.42 2.21 10.84
C ASN A 111 9.18 1.32 9.82
N TYR A 112 8.73 1.36 8.58
CA TYR A 112 9.25 0.54 7.49
C TYR A 112 9.32 1.35 6.21
N ASN A 113 10.47 1.37 5.56
CA ASN A 113 10.65 2.07 4.29
C ASN A 113 9.88 1.37 3.17
N ALA A 114 8.73 1.92 2.80
CA ALA A 114 7.91 1.46 1.68
C ALA A 114 8.45 1.93 0.32
N MET A 115 9.54 2.69 0.30
CA MET A 115 10.18 3.25 -0.90
C MET A 115 9.24 4.12 -1.75
N VAL A 116 8.31 4.81 -1.11
CA VAL A 116 7.42 5.77 -1.80
C VAL A 116 8.25 6.97 -2.23
N SER A 117 8.39 7.17 -3.55
CA SER A 117 9.18 8.26 -4.13
C SER A 117 8.32 9.12 -5.05
N GLN A 118 7.98 10.32 -4.60
CA GLN A 118 7.13 11.27 -5.32
C GLN A 118 7.98 12.15 -6.25
N ARG A 119 8.05 11.77 -7.52
CA ARG A 119 8.82 12.48 -8.56
C ARG A 119 7.95 13.04 -9.68
N GLY A 120 6.63 12.96 -9.52
CA GLY A 120 5.68 13.36 -10.54
C GLY A 120 5.51 12.32 -11.66
N VAL A 121 4.67 12.66 -12.63
CA VAL A 121 4.35 11.83 -13.79
C VAL A 121 4.53 12.64 -15.06
N TYR A 122 5.33 12.11 -15.98
CA TYR A 122 5.51 12.70 -17.30
C TYR A 122 4.64 11.94 -18.32
N ASN A 123 3.78 12.66 -19.04
CA ASN A 123 2.99 12.11 -20.12
C ASN A 123 3.58 12.57 -21.45
N VAL A 124 4.03 11.62 -22.26
CA VAL A 124 4.60 11.87 -23.58
C VAL A 124 3.52 11.66 -24.63
N TYR A 125 3.47 12.51 -25.64
CA TYR A 125 2.54 12.41 -26.76
C TYR A 125 3.28 12.34 -28.10
N HIS A 126 2.66 11.67 -29.06
CA HIS A 126 3.20 11.47 -30.41
C HIS A 126 2.33 12.08 -31.52
N SER A 127 1.24 12.76 -31.17
CA SER A 127 0.37 13.43 -32.12
C SER A 127 -0.29 14.67 -31.51
N ASP A 128 -0.72 15.60 -32.37
CA ASP A 128 -1.45 16.80 -31.93
C ASP A 128 -2.75 16.46 -31.19
N ALA A 129 -3.45 15.43 -31.64
CA ALA A 129 -4.68 14.96 -30.97
C ALA A 129 -4.38 14.49 -29.52
N GLN A 130 -3.29 13.76 -29.33
CA GLN A 130 -2.87 13.35 -27.98
C GLN A 130 -2.44 14.56 -27.13
N ARG A 131 -1.68 15.51 -27.73
CA ARG A 131 -1.31 16.75 -27.04
C ARG A 131 -2.54 17.48 -26.52
N ASP A 132 -3.55 17.67 -27.37
CA ASP A 132 -4.75 18.40 -27.01
C ASP A 132 -5.59 17.64 -25.97
N ALA A 133 -5.64 16.32 -26.05
CA ALA A 133 -6.24 15.48 -25.02
C ALA A 133 -5.52 15.64 -23.68
N TYR A 134 -4.20 15.61 -23.66
CA TYR A 134 -3.42 15.80 -22.43
C TYR A 134 -3.52 17.22 -21.87
N ARG A 135 -3.64 18.24 -22.71
CA ARG A 135 -3.91 19.60 -22.26
C ARG A 135 -5.27 19.71 -21.54
N ARG A 136 -6.33 19.14 -22.12
CA ARG A 136 -7.66 19.10 -21.48
C ARG A 136 -7.61 18.37 -20.16
N ARG A 137 -6.96 17.21 -20.14
CA ARG A 137 -6.74 16.42 -18.94
C ARG A 137 -5.98 17.20 -17.85
N GLY A 138 -4.91 17.87 -18.23
CA GLY A 138 -4.14 18.66 -17.29
C GLY A 138 -4.94 19.84 -16.73
N ASN A 139 -5.78 20.50 -17.53
CA ASN A 139 -6.63 21.58 -17.03
C ASN A 139 -7.67 21.06 -16.01
N ALA A 140 -8.27 19.89 -16.28
CA ALA A 140 -9.16 19.25 -15.32
C ALA A 140 -8.45 18.92 -13.99
N MET A 141 -7.19 18.44 -14.07
CA MET A 141 -6.40 18.14 -12.87
C MET A 141 -6.12 19.41 -12.03
N ILE A 142 -5.83 20.55 -12.67
CA ILE A 142 -5.64 21.82 -11.97
C ILE A 142 -6.92 22.22 -11.21
N LEU A 143 -8.09 22.06 -11.82
CA LEU A 143 -9.37 22.33 -11.16
C LEU A 143 -9.60 21.46 -9.91
N HIS A 144 -8.99 20.30 -9.85
CA HIS A 144 -9.01 19.41 -8.70
C HIS A 144 -7.81 19.58 -7.74
N GLY A 145 -7.03 20.64 -7.91
CA GLY A 145 -5.93 20.98 -7.02
C GLY A 145 -4.61 20.23 -7.28
N ALA A 146 -4.51 19.47 -8.36
CA ALA A 146 -3.26 18.82 -8.74
C ALA A 146 -2.28 19.82 -9.34
N ASP A 147 -1.01 19.81 -8.86
CA ASP A 147 0.05 20.62 -9.48
C ASP A 147 0.36 20.09 -10.89
N ARG A 148 0.36 21.01 -11.85
CA ARG A 148 0.73 20.75 -13.24
C ARG A 148 1.72 21.79 -13.72
N ARG A 149 2.80 21.33 -14.31
CA ARG A 149 3.76 22.15 -15.05
C ARG A 149 3.78 21.77 -16.53
#